data_2dbe44894637accdbd54f21d187cbb30
#
_entry.id   2dbe44894637accdbd54f21d187cbb30
#
_cell.length_a   1.000
_cell.length_b   1.000
_cell.length_c   1.000
_cell.angle_alpha   90.00
_cell.angle_beta   90.00
_cell.angle_gamma   90.00
#
_symmetry.space_group_name_H-M   'P 1'
#
loop_
_entity.id
_entity.type
_entity.pdbx_description
1 polymer ?
#
loop_
_entity_poly.entity_id
_entity_poly.type
_entity_poly.pdbx_seq_one_letter_code
_entity_poly.pdbx_strand_id
1 'polypeptide(L)'
;MVRSPTRRAATVATAVAAALCADPAVAVTVDGVLDLEYGPPLAVQTTQTSFEDSSPGLSPDPVRIANGSELDALYAFVDGNVLRLMLAGNLGFCCSASYSHQEVLDVFIDSQPGGQSTLRNDNPLVGWAGTALMGLAGLSFDLGFEPDYWLGCTINTYSSYAELPAAGRGEAYNLGSNLVGAPGVLTNGINPFGILIAVDNSNAAGVGTGCAPASGARVTTGIEWAIPLAAIGNPTGCFRVCALVNDVDTYEIGNQVLGPLPPGTCALGAPESVHLASHAGNQYVSVCPAGSEAKTSTWGQLKTVYR
;
A
#
# COMPACT_ATOMS: atom_id res chain seq x y z
N MET A 1 -53.27 -75.21 8.43
CA MET A 1 -52.05 -74.46 7.85
C MET A 1 -52.33 -72.99 7.89
N VAL A 2 -51.74 -72.30 8.84
CA VAL A 2 -51.89 -70.85 9.02
C VAL A 2 -50.60 -70.19 8.53
N ARG A 3 -50.72 -69.36 7.52
CA ARG A 3 -49.56 -68.54 6.99
C ARG A 3 -49.43 -67.26 7.79
N SER A 4 -48.29 -67.08 8.41
CA SER A 4 -47.85 -65.84 9.06
C SER A 4 -47.47 -64.75 8.07
N PRO A 5 -47.86 -63.47 8.25
CA PRO A 5 -47.43 -62.35 7.37
C PRO A 5 -46.10 -61.79 7.86
N THR A 6 -45.12 -61.78 6.96
CA THR A 6 -43.84 -61.11 7.15
C THR A 6 -44.00 -59.57 7.06
N ARG A 7 -43.74 -58.87 8.16
CA ARG A 7 -43.62 -57.39 8.16
C ARG A 7 -42.29 -56.99 7.60
N ARG A 8 -42.30 -56.18 6.51
CA ARG A 8 -41.14 -55.48 6.02
C ARG A 8 -40.99 -54.17 6.80
N ALA A 9 -39.85 -53.99 7.45
CA ALA A 9 -39.47 -52.73 8.07
C ALA A 9 -38.92 -51.80 6.95
N ALA A 10 -39.51 -50.62 6.81
CA ALA A 10 -39.01 -49.58 5.96
C ALA A 10 -38.04 -48.67 6.77
N THR A 11 -36.77 -48.64 6.36
CA THR A 11 -35.77 -47.74 6.93
C THR A 11 -35.89 -46.39 6.24
N VAL A 12 -36.32 -45.39 6.99
CA VAL A 12 -36.32 -43.98 6.52
C VAL A 12 -34.94 -43.40 6.76
N ALA A 13 -34.19 -43.18 5.72
CA ALA A 13 -32.92 -42.45 5.79
C ALA A 13 -33.21 -40.94 5.76
N THR A 14 -33.00 -40.29 6.90
CA THR A 14 -33.08 -38.81 7.00
C THR A 14 -31.76 -38.22 6.51
N ALA A 15 -31.77 -37.61 5.32
CA ALA A 15 -30.64 -36.85 4.83
C ALA A 15 -30.63 -35.48 5.53
N VAL A 16 -29.65 -35.22 6.38
CA VAL A 16 -29.37 -33.88 6.93
C VAL A 16 -28.59 -33.11 5.89
N ALA A 17 -29.25 -32.19 5.23
CA ALA A 17 -28.58 -31.21 4.38
C ALA A 17 -27.89 -30.14 5.27
N ALA A 18 -26.57 -30.20 5.40
CA ALA A 18 -25.79 -29.13 5.98
C ALA A 18 -25.81 -27.96 4.99
N ALA A 19 -26.60 -26.95 5.28
CA ALA A 19 -26.50 -25.67 4.58
C ALA A 19 -25.17 -25.02 5.01
N LEU A 20 -24.19 -25.04 4.13
CA LEU A 20 -23.00 -24.19 4.23
C LEU A 20 -23.50 -22.74 4.05
N CYS A 21 -23.65 -22.01 5.15
CA CYS A 21 -23.75 -20.57 5.11
C CYS A 21 -22.37 -20.08 4.63
N ALA A 22 -22.22 -19.82 3.34
CA ALA A 22 -21.14 -18.97 2.87
C ALA A 22 -21.47 -17.56 3.39
N ASP A 23 -20.67 -17.05 4.31
CA ASP A 23 -20.72 -15.65 4.65
C ASP A 23 -20.55 -14.86 3.36
N PRO A 24 -21.37 -13.84 3.08
CA PRO A 24 -21.14 -12.99 1.93
C PRO A 24 -19.76 -12.36 2.13
N ALA A 25 -18.84 -12.63 1.20
CA ALA A 25 -17.57 -11.91 1.18
C ALA A 25 -17.90 -10.42 1.05
N VAL A 26 -17.62 -9.65 2.10
CA VAL A 26 -17.74 -8.20 2.05
C VAL A 26 -16.67 -7.74 1.07
N ALA A 27 -17.08 -7.09 0.00
CA ALA A 27 -16.13 -6.58 -1.00
C ALA A 27 -15.50 -5.31 -0.47
N VAL A 28 -14.18 -5.25 -0.42
CA VAL A 28 -13.43 -4.02 -0.12
C VAL A 28 -13.79 -2.95 -1.15
N THR A 29 -14.23 -1.81 -0.66
CA THR A 29 -14.55 -0.64 -1.48
C THR A 29 -13.34 0.28 -1.52
N VAL A 30 -12.90 0.69 -2.71
CA VAL A 30 -11.79 1.66 -2.83
C VAL A 30 -12.38 3.05 -2.65
N ASP A 31 -12.32 3.56 -1.41
CA ASP A 31 -12.89 4.86 -1.01
C ASP A 31 -11.98 5.67 -0.07
N GLY A 32 -10.82 5.13 0.29
CA GLY A 32 -9.85 5.76 1.19
C GLY A 32 -10.14 5.54 2.67
N VAL A 33 -11.08 4.65 3.01
CA VAL A 33 -11.42 4.28 4.38
C VAL A 33 -11.04 2.82 4.64
N LEU A 34 -10.38 2.57 5.75
CA LEU A 34 -9.90 1.24 6.13
C LEU A 34 -11.06 0.28 6.38
N ASP A 35 -11.20 -0.72 5.54
CA ASP A 35 -12.12 -1.85 5.70
C ASP A 35 -11.57 -2.91 6.68
N LEU A 36 -12.45 -3.66 7.33
CA LEU A 36 -12.08 -4.71 8.29
C LEU A 36 -11.29 -5.86 7.66
N GLU A 37 -11.46 -6.08 6.37
CA GLU A 37 -10.81 -7.13 5.58
C GLU A 37 -9.29 -6.96 5.51
N TYR A 38 -8.78 -5.75 5.69
CA TYR A 38 -7.34 -5.49 5.73
C TYR A 38 -6.66 -6.14 6.95
N GLY A 39 -7.39 -6.40 8.04
CA GLY A 39 -6.83 -6.96 9.27
C GLY A 39 -5.87 -5.99 9.98
N PRO A 40 -4.87 -6.50 10.72
CA PRO A 40 -3.91 -5.65 11.42
C PRO A 40 -2.93 -4.99 10.43
N PRO A 41 -2.37 -3.79 10.77
CA PRO A 41 -1.36 -3.15 9.93
C PRO A 41 -0.11 -4.01 9.78
N LEU A 42 0.49 -4.00 8.59
CA LEU A 42 1.79 -4.61 8.33
C LEU A 42 2.94 -3.73 8.81
N ALA A 43 2.72 -2.41 8.83
CA ALA A 43 3.64 -1.43 9.40
C ALA A 43 2.87 -0.29 10.06
N VAL A 44 3.44 0.27 11.12
CA VAL A 44 2.92 1.46 11.82
C VAL A 44 4.05 2.46 11.93
N GLN A 45 3.79 3.71 11.58
CA GLN A 45 4.76 4.79 11.69
C GLN A 45 5.17 5.01 13.16
N THR A 46 6.44 5.24 13.38
CA THR A 46 7.04 5.38 14.71
C THR A 46 7.73 6.72 14.95
N THR A 47 7.67 7.63 13.97
CA THR A 47 8.26 8.96 14.06
C THR A 47 7.27 10.02 13.59
N GLN A 48 7.38 11.22 14.15
CA GLN A 48 6.62 12.39 13.69
C GLN A 48 6.99 12.74 12.25
N THR A 49 6.07 13.39 11.53
CA THR A 49 6.31 13.83 10.16
C THR A 49 7.14 15.10 10.07
N SER A 50 8.09 15.14 9.13
CA SER A 50 8.83 16.35 8.80
C SER A 50 8.10 17.28 7.81
N PHE A 51 6.97 16.84 7.23
CA PHE A 51 6.16 17.58 6.25
C PHE A 51 4.86 18.14 6.84
N GLU A 52 4.92 18.69 8.06
CA GLU A 52 3.76 19.13 8.84
C GLU A 52 2.76 17.99 9.11
N ASP A 53 2.09 18.01 10.24
CA ASP A 53 1.09 17.00 10.55
C ASP A 53 -0.30 17.39 10.00
N SER A 54 -1.19 16.43 10.07
CA SER A 54 -2.60 16.66 9.77
C SER A 54 -3.18 17.68 10.74
N SER A 55 -3.82 18.69 10.19
CA SER A 55 -4.54 19.70 10.95
C SER A 55 -5.85 20.05 10.26
N PRO A 56 -6.87 20.52 11.00
CA PRO A 56 -8.10 20.99 10.37
C PRO A 56 -7.80 22.07 9.36
N GLY A 57 -8.03 21.77 8.07
CA GLY A 57 -7.85 22.74 6.99
C GLY A 57 -8.93 23.80 6.96
N LEU A 58 -8.75 24.77 6.09
CA LEU A 58 -9.73 25.85 5.87
C LEU A 58 -10.86 25.45 4.88
N SER A 59 -10.78 24.23 4.33
CA SER A 59 -11.80 23.76 3.38
C SER A 59 -13.09 23.38 4.11
N PRO A 60 -14.25 23.75 3.57
CA PRO A 60 -15.53 23.27 4.08
C PRO A 60 -15.80 21.78 3.72
N ASP A 61 -14.97 21.19 2.86
CA ASP A 61 -15.08 19.79 2.45
C ASP A 61 -14.37 18.90 3.47
N PRO A 62 -15.10 18.03 4.20
CA PRO A 62 -14.51 17.21 5.27
C PRO A 62 -13.42 16.24 4.76
N VAL A 63 -13.47 15.80 3.50
CA VAL A 63 -12.44 14.92 2.92
C VAL A 63 -11.17 15.65 2.47
N ARG A 64 -11.13 16.98 2.65
CA ARG A 64 -10.00 17.86 2.28
C ARG A 64 -9.56 18.75 3.42
N ILE A 65 -9.94 18.46 4.66
CA ILE A 65 -9.67 19.35 5.79
C ILE A 65 -8.24 19.23 6.31
N ALA A 66 -7.59 18.10 6.11
CA ALA A 66 -6.23 17.91 6.59
C ALA A 66 -5.23 18.70 5.73
N ASN A 67 -4.29 19.34 6.41
CA ASN A 67 -3.07 19.91 5.83
C ASN A 67 -1.89 19.07 6.31
N GLY A 68 -0.75 19.20 5.67
CA GLY A 68 0.43 18.43 5.99
C GLY A 68 0.40 17.03 5.39
N SER A 69 1.50 16.32 5.47
CA SER A 69 1.64 14.98 4.91
C SER A 69 2.25 14.04 5.92
N GLU A 70 1.54 12.97 6.19
CA GLU A 70 1.98 11.89 7.07
C GLU A 70 1.53 10.54 6.56
N LEU A 71 2.30 9.50 6.87
CA LEU A 71 1.93 8.11 6.71
C LEU A 71 1.90 7.46 8.07
N ASP A 72 0.74 7.02 8.50
CA ASP A 72 0.51 6.48 9.83
C ASP A 72 0.64 4.96 9.88
N ALA A 73 0.04 4.27 8.92
CA ALA A 73 0.11 2.81 8.85
C ALA A 73 -0.07 2.29 7.42
N LEU A 74 0.50 1.12 7.17
CA LEU A 74 0.35 0.38 5.92
C LEU A 74 -0.40 -0.92 6.18
N TYR A 75 -1.46 -1.12 5.42
CA TYR A 75 -2.23 -2.35 5.37
C TYR A 75 -2.22 -2.89 3.95
N ALA A 76 -2.06 -4.19 3.78
CA ALA A 76 -2.14 -4.80 2.46
C ALA A 76 -2.50 -6.28 2.55
N PHE A 77 -3.23 -6.76 1.54
CA PHE A 77 -3.47 -8.16 1.31
C PHE A 77 -3.78 -8.41 -0.16
N VAL A 78 -3.72 -9.66 -0.58
CA VAL A 78 -4.09 -10.06 -1.94
C VAL A 78 -5.47 -10.69 -1.92
N ASP A 79 -6.41 -10.07 -2.64
CA ASP A 79 -7.77 -10.52 -2.86
C ASP A 79 -7.90 -11.04 -4.30
N GLY A 80 -7.92 -12.36 -4.45
CA GLY A 80 -7.89 -12.98 -5.77
C GLY A 80 -6.67 -12.56 -6.58
N ASN A 81 -6.88 -11.77 -7.63
CA ASN A 81 -5.82 -11.25 -8.51
C ASN A 81 -5.54 -9.75 -8.30
N VAL A 82 -5.89 -9.21 -7.14
CA VAL A 82 -5.75 -7.79 -6.83
C VAL A 82 -4.98 -7.62 -5.53
N LEU A 83 -3.92 -6.81 -5.55
CA LEU A 83 -3.32 -6.26 -4.35
C LEU A 83 -4.22 -5.14 -3.84
N ARG A 84 -4.74 -5.30 -2.62
CA ARG A 84 -5.39 -4.25 -1.84
C ARG A 84 -4.34 -3.61 -0.96
N LEU A 85 -4.16 -2.31 -1.08
CA LEU A 85 -3.18 -1.54 -0.33
C LEU A 85 -3.85 -0.30 0.25
N MET A 86 -3.75 -0.12 1.56
CA MET A 86 -4.24 1.05 2.27
C MET A 86 -3.07 1.68 3.04
N LEU A 87 -2.81 2.95 2.75
CA LEU A 87 -1.84 3.79 3.43
C LEU A 87 -2.62 4.82 4.25
N ALA A 88 -2.82 4.50 5.53
CA ALA A 88 -3.47 5.42 6.45
C ALA A 88 -2.58 6.65 6.67
N GLY A 89 -3.19 7.83 6.69
CA GLY A 89 -2.49 9.12 6.77
C GLY A 89 -3.17 10.18 5.91
N ASN A 90 -2.42 11.17 5.51
CA ASN A 90 -2.89 12.22 4.59
C ASN A 90 -1.74 12.80 3.76
N LEU A 91 -2.11 13.49 2.69
CA LEU A 91 -1.18 14.27 1.86
C LEU A 91 -1.56 15.74 1.90
N GLY A 92 -0.56 16.61 1.98
CA GLY A 92 -0.74 18.05 1.95
C GLY A 92 -1.33 18.53 0.62
N PHE A 93 -2.24 19.50 0.73
CA PHE A 93 -2.80 20.17 -0.43
C PHE A 93 -2.15 21.54 -0.60
N CYS A 94 -1.49 21.72 -1.74
CA CYS A 94 -0.84 23.00 -2.09
C CYS A 94 -1.78 24.18 -1.91
N CYS A 95 -1.23 25.29 -1.47
CA CYS A 95 -1.80 26.63 -1.63
C CYS A 95 -2.94 26.98 -0.65
N SER A 96 -2.99 26.33 0.52
CA SER A 96 -3.73 26.85 1.68
C SER A 96 -2.94 28.00 2.33
N ALA A 97 -3.60 28.81 3.13
CA ALA A 97 -2.93 29.92 3.84
C ALA A 97 -1.84 29.46 4.84
N SER A 98 -1.80 28.17 5.15
CA SER A 98 -0.89 27.54 6.13
C SER A 98 0.07 26.55 5.50
N TYR A 99 -0.09 26.21 4.22
CA TYR A 99 0.67 25.14 3.57
C TYR A 99 1.03 25.53 2.13
N SER A 100 2.30 25.55 1.81
CA SER A 100 2.82 25.99 0.50
C SER A 100 3.34 24.85 -0.37
N HIS A 101 3.39 23.64 0.16
CA HIS A 101 3.95 22.47 -0.53
C HIS A 101 2.86 21.46 -0.89
N GLN A 102 3.13 20.70 -1.92
CA GLN A 102 2.36 19.53 -2.30
C GLN A 102 3.31 18.34 -2.32
N GLU A 103 2.97 17.29 -1.63
CA GLU A 103 3.80 16.10 -1.58
C GLU A 103 3.27 15.03 -2.52
N VAL A 104 4.16 14.12 -2.84
CA VAL A 104 3.92 12.92 -3.62
C VAL A 104 4.08 11.71 -2.71
N LEU A 105 3.09 10.83 -2.75
CA LEU A 105 3.21 9.47 -2.23
C LEU A 105 3.83 8.60 -3.30
N ASP A 106 4.93 7.95 -2.96
CA ASP A 106 5.62 6.97 -3.77
C ASP A 106 5.45 5.58 -3.18
N VAL A 107 4.99 4.65 -4.00
CA VAL A 107 4.88 3.23 -3.66
C VAL A 107 5.79 2.44 -4.58
N PHE A 108 6.74 1.72 -3.99
CA PHE A 108 7.67 0.84 -4.68
C PHE A 108 7.31 -0.61 -4.41
N ILE A 109 7.32 -1.44 -5.44
CA ILE A 109 6.95 -2.86 -5.34
C ILE A 109 8.07 -3.71 -5.96
N ASP A 110 8.61 -4.62 -5.15
CA ASP A 110 9.59 -5.64 -5.52
C ASP A 110 8.86 -6.99 -5.60
N SER A 111 8.50 -7.41 -6.80
CA SER A 111 7.65 -8.58 -7.04
C SER A 111 8.21 -9.55 -8.08
N GLN A 112 9.28 -9.18 -8.75
CA GLN A 112 9.99 -9.97 -9.76
C GLN A 112 11.49 -10.04 -9.45
N PRO A 113 12.23 -11.00 -9.98
CA PRO A 113 13.70 -10.97 -9.91
C PRO A 113 14.26 -9.82 -10.77
N GLY A 114 15.08 -9.00 -10.18
CA GLY A 114 15.69 -7.83 -10.83
C GLY A 114 15.19 -6.53 -10.22
N GLY A 115 14.96 -5.50 -11.04
CA GLY A 115 14.55 -4.18 -10.56
C GLY A 115 15.73 -3.27 -10.25
N GLN A 116 15.49 -2.19 -9.50
CA GLN A 116 16.48 -1.15 -9.23
C GLN A 116 16.74 -1.01 -7.74
N SER A 117 17.85 -1.53 -7.22
CA SER A 117 18.27 -1.28 -5.82
C SER A 117 18.66 0.18 -5.55
N THR A 118 18.97 0.93 -6.59
CA THR A 118 19.15 2.39 -6.60
C THR A 118 18.42 2.93 -7.81
N LEU A 119 17.59 3.94 -7.63
CA LEU A 119 16.83 4.52 -8.73
C LEU A 119 17.73 5.20 -9.74
N ARG A 120 17.51 4.90 -11.00
CA ARG A 120 18.30 5.39 -12.12
C ARG A 120 17.83 6.77 -12.60
N ASN A 121 18.74 7.53 -13.19
CA ASN A 121 18.45 8.83 -13.77
C ASN A 121 17.90 8.76 -15.21
N ASP A 122 17.76 7.57 -15.78
CA ASP A 122 17.17 7.32 -17.09
C ASP A 122 15.79 6.64 -17.02
N ASN A 123 15.15 6.65 -15.85
CA ASN A 123 13.76 6.24 -15.67
C ASN A 123 12.82 7.13 -16.50
N PRO A 124 11.63 6.65 -16.86
CA PRO A 124 10.67 7.42 -17.65
C PRO A 124 10.29 8.76 -17.00
N LEU A 125 10.07 9.77 -17.86
CA LEU A 125 9.46 11.03 -17.45
C LEU A 125 7.97 10.82 -17.22
N VAL A 126 7.58 10.58 -16.00
CA VAL A 126 6.20 10.26 -15.59
C VAL A 126 5.94 10.78 -14.18
N GLY A 127 4.68 11.07 -13.89
CA GLY A 127 4.24 11.63 -12.62
C GLY A 127 3.87 13.10 -12.74
N TRP A 128 3.73 13.78 -11.60
CA TRP A 128 3.40 15.20 -11.56
C TRP A 128 4.41 16.00 -12.39
N ALA A 129 3.93 16.86 -13.27
CA ALA A 129 4.74 17.59 -14.24
C ALA A 129 5.70 16.72 -15.10
N GLY A 130 5.52 15.38 -15.10
CA GLY A 130 6.37 14.45 -15.86
C GLY A 130 7.75 14.19 -15.26
N THR A 131 8.03 14.59 -14.03
CA THR A 131 9.37 14.50 -13.42
C THR A 131 9.44 13.71 -12.13
N ALA A 132 8.29 13.36 -11.51
CA ALA A 132 8.26 12.79 -10.15
C ALA A 132 9.17 11.55 -9.97
N LEU A 133 9.08 10.54 -10.85
CA LEU A 133 9.94 9.37 -10.74
C LEU A 133 11.42 9.69 -11.03
N MET A 134 11.69 10.45 -12.08
CA MET A 134 13.07 10.77 -12.46
C MET A 134 13.76 11.62 -11.39
N GLY A 135 13.01 12.47 -10.69
CA GLY A 135 13.54 13.29 -9.60
C GLY A 135 14.03 12.49 -8.40
N LEU A 136 13.59 11.23 -8.27
CA LEU A 136 14.04 10.32 -7.22
C LEU A 136 15.37 9.60 -7.56
N ALA A 137 16.02 9.94 -8.65
CA ALA A 137 17.26 9.30 -9.07
C ALA A 137 18.33 9.37 -7.98
N GLY A 138 18.95 8.23 -7.69
CA GLY A 138 19.96 8.09 -6.64
C GLY A 138 19.43 7.58 -5.30
N LEU A 139 18.12 7.63 -5.05
CA LEU A 139 17.52 6.97 -3.89
C LEU A 139 17.89 5.49 -3.90
N SER A 140 18.49 5.02 -2.80
CA SER A 140 18.91 3.61 -2.63
C SER A 140 18.08 2.93 -1.55
N PHE A 141 17.64 1.73 -1.86
CA PHE A 141 16.77 0.92 -1.00
C PHE A 141 17.56 -0.03 -0.09
N ASP A 142 16.85 -0.76 0.75
CA ASP A 142 17.40 -1.81 1.59
C ASP A 142 18.01 -2.94 0.80
N LEU A 143 18.92 -3.68 1.45
CA LEU A 143 19.50 -4.89 0.88
C LEU A 143 18.40 -5.91 0.60
N GLY A 144 18.38 -6.38 -0.66
CA GLY A 144 17.41 -7.36 -1.15
C GLY A 144 16.02 -6.78 -1.41
N PHE A 145 15.87 -5.46 -1.49
CA PHE A 145 14.71 -4.79 -2.03
C PHE A 145 15.14 -4.08 -3.33
N GLU A 146 14.70 -4.63 -4.44
CA GLU A 146 15.02 -4.15 -5.79
C GLU A 146 13.69 -3.90 -6.54
N PRO A 147 13.00 -2.79 -6.29
CA PRO A 147 11.68 -2.56 -6.86
C PRO A 147 11.66 -2.65 -8.38
N ASP A 148 10.66 -3.36 -8.88
CA ASP A 148 10.37 -3.53 -10.30
C ASP A 148 9.31 -2.54 -10.79
N TYR A 149 8.52 -2.00 -9.86
CA TYR A 149 7.40 -1.13 -10.16
C TYR A 149 7.34 0.05 -9.21
N TRP A 150 6.92 1.17 -9.76
CA TRP A 150 6.64 2.40 -9.03
C TRP A 150 5.23 2.90 -9.36
N LEU A 151 4.54 3.34 -8.33
CA LEU A 151 3.28 4.06 -8.43
C LEU A 151 3.42 5.36 -7.62
N GLY A 152 3.07 6.48 -8.22
CA GLY A 152 3.06 7.77 -7.55
C GLY A 152 1.69 8.39 -7.57
N CYS A 153 1.31 9.09 -6.50
CA CYS A 153 0.10 9.91 -6.51
C CYS A 153 0.25 11.17 -5.67
N THR A 154 -0.52 12.19 -6.05
CA THR A 154 -0.74 13.41 -5.25
C THR A 154 -2.12 13.39 -4.62
N ILE A 155 -2.42 14.32 -3.74
CA ILE A 155 -3.73 14.44 -3.10
C ILE A 155 -4.91 14.50 -4.07
N ASN A 156 -4.75 15.12 -5.23
CA ASN A 156 -5.77 15.14 -6.29
C ASN A 156 -5.76 13.86 -7.12
N THR A 157 -5.15 12.79 -6.59
CA THR A 157 -5.01 11.49 -7.24
C THR A 157 -4.51 11.57 -8.69
N TYR A 158 -3.67 12.57 -9.01
CA TYR A 158 -2.83 12.49 -10.19
C TYR A 158 -1.90 11.32 -10.00
N SER A 159 -2.18 10.25 -10.70
CA SER A 159 -1.56 8.96 -10.47
C SER A 159 -0.75 8.55 -11.67
N SER A 160 0.35 7.92 -11.38
CA SER A 160 1.30 7.44 -12.38
C SER A 160 1.81 6.05 -12.02
N TYR A 161 2.27 5.35 -13.02
CA TYR A 161 2.83 4.02 -12.94
C TYR A 161 4.09 3.95 -13.80
N ALA A 162 5.08 3.23 -13.35
CA ALA A 162 6.25 2.88 -14.16
C ALA A 162 6.81 1.50 -13.79
N GLU A 163 7.35 0.82 -14.78
CA GLU A 163 8.24 -0.32 -14.60
C GLU A 163 9.66 0.18 -14.34
N LEU A 164 10.38 -0.52 -13.49
CA LEU A 164 11.74 -0.20 -13.05
C LEU A 164 12.72 -1.34 -13.39
N PRO A 165 12.87 -1.74 -14.66
CA PRO A 165 13.80 -2.80 -15.00
C PRO A 165 15.24 -2.38 -14.69
N ALA A 166 16.10 -3.31 -14.30
CA ALA A 166 17.50 -3.06 -14.00
C ALA A 166 18.26 -2.38 -15.17
N ALA A 167 17.83 -2.64 -16.41
CA ALA A 167 18.39 -2.03 -17.61
C ALA A 167 17.95 -0.56 -17.83
N GLY A 168 17.00 -0.07 -17.05
CA GLY A 168 16.40 1.26 -17.23
C GLY A 168 15.31 1.35 -18.30
N ARG A 169 14.54 2.42 -18.31
CA ARG A 169 13.48 2.76 -19.29
C ARG A 169 12.42 1.67 -19.48
N GLY A 170 11.72 1.34 -18.40
CA GLY A 170 10.50 0.54 -18.47
C GLY A 170 9.31 1.31 -19.09
N GLU A 171 8.20 0.63 -19.24
CA GLU A 171 6.95 1.26 -19.62
C GLU A 171 6.45 2.18 -18.51
N ALA A 172 5.78 3.27 -18.88
CA ALA A 172 5.24 4.22 -17.92
C ALA A 172 3.96 4.89 -18.42
N TYR A 173 3.06 5.18 -17.49
CA TYR A 173 1.75 5.74 -17.78
C TYR A 173 1.37 6.82 -16.76
N ASN A 174 0.83 7.95 -17.24
CA ASN A 174 0.00 8.80 -16.41
C ASN A 174 -1.38 8.15 -16.35
N LEU A 175 -1.71 7.52 -15.23
CA LEU A 175 -2.92 6.72 -15.06
C LEU A 175 -4.20 7.55 -15.08
N GLY A 176 -4.08 8.84 -14.81
CA GLY A 176 -5.19 9.78 -14.75
C GLY A 176 -5.35 10.40 -13.37
N SER A 177 -6.51 10.94 -13.13
CA SER A 177 -6.85 11.63 -11.88
C SER A 177 -8.25 11.27 -11.39
N ASN A 178 -8.48 11.53 -10.11
CA ASN A 178 -9.78 11.44 -9.46
C ASN A 178 -9.92 12.62 -8.48
N LEU A 179 -11.10 12.83 -7.93
CA LEU A 179 -11.30 13.82 -6.87
C LEU A 179 -11.14 13.16 -5.50
N VAL A 180 -10.59 13.90 -4.56
CA VAL A 180 -10.56 13.49 -3.14
C VAL A 180 -11.99 13.22 -2.67
N GLY A 181 -12.19 12.10 -1.97
CA GLY A 181 -13.49 11.63 -1.52
C GLY A 181 -14.37 10.98 -2.59
N ALA A 182 -13.87 10.83 -3.83
CA ALA A 182 -14.59 10.10 -4.87
C ALA A 182 -14.17 8.61 -4.90
N PRO A 183 -15.04 7.69 -5.39
CA PRO A 183 -14.69 6.30 -5.61
C PRO A 183 -13.48 6.15 -6.53
N GLY A 184 -12.69 5.11 -6.34
CA GLY A 184 -11.34 4.93 -6.86
C GLY A 184 -11.12 4.89 -8.37
N VAL A 185 -12.06 5.32 -9.20
CA VAL A 185 -11.96 5.28 -10.67
C VAL A 185 -11.19 6.49 -11.20
N LEU A 186 -10.05 6.23 -11.84
CA LEU A 186 -9.24 7.26 -12.49
C LEU A 186 -9.80 7.62 -13.87
N THR A 187 -9.70 8.91 -14.23
CA THR A 187 -10.12 9.45 -15.52
C THR A 187 -9.00 10.32 -16.13
N ASN A 188 -9.12 10.64 -17.42
CA ASN A 188 -8.18 11.54 -18.12
C ASN A 188 -6.73 11.03 -18.18
N GLY A 189 -6.52 9.71 -18.20
CA GLY A 189 -5.20 9.09 -18.31
C GLY A 189 -5.21 7.82 -19.13
N ILE A 190 -4.08 7.12 -19.12
CA ILE A 190 -3.91 5.80 -19.73
C ILE A 190 -3.71 4.80 -18.58
N ASN A 191 -4.73 4.01 -18.30
CA ASN A 191 -4.74 3.03 -17.22
C ASN A 191 -4.98 1.62 -17.78
N PRO A 192 -3.97 0.99 -18.37
CA PRO A 192 -4.14 -0.27 -19.10
C PRO A 192 -4.46 -1.45 -18.17
N PHE A 193 -4.14 -1.34 -16.89
CA PHE A 193 -4.36 -2.39 -15.90
C PHE A 193 -5.64 -2.21 -15.09
N GLY A 194 -6.31 -1.05 -15.18
CA GLY A 194 -7.49 -0.77 -14.39
C GLY A 194 -7.21 -0.56 -12.89
N ILE A 195 -6.06 0.03 -12.56
CA ILE A 195 -5.70 0.42 -11.18
C ILE A 195 -6.72 1.42 -10.66
N LEU A 196 -7.19 1.21 -9.42
CA LEU A 196 -8.09 2.13 -8.73
C LEU A 196 -7.34 2.82 -7.60
N ILE A 197 -7.65 4.10 -7.35
CA ILE A 197 -7.12 4.87 -6.23
C ILE A 197 -8.22 5.78 -5.68
N ALA A 198 -8.42 5.74 -4.38
CA ALA A 198 -9.23 6.72 -3.67
C ALA A 198 -8.42 7.38 -2.55
N VAL A 199 -8.75 8.61 -2.23
CA VAL A 199 -8.17 9.36 -1.12
C VAL A 199 -9.29 9.90 -0.25
N ASP A 200 -9.29 9.55 1.03
CA ASP A 200 -9.98 10.27 2.08
C ASP A 200 -8.95 10.99 2.93
N ASN A 201 -8.87 12.30 2.77
CA ASN A 201 -7.90 13.16 3.44
C ASN A 201 -8.47 13.86 4.67
N SER A 202 -9.48 13.26 5.31
CA SER A 202 -10.16 13.84 6.49
C SER A 202 -9.38 13.65 7.79
N ASN A 203 -8.29 12.88 7.79
CA ASN A 203 -7.48 12.64 8.97
C ASN A 203 -6.96 13.98 9.55
N ALA A 204 -7.15 14.16 10.84
CA ALA A 204 -6.61 15.27 11.63
C ALA A 204 -5.98 14.76 12.93
N ALA A 205 -5.51 13.50 12.92
CA ALA A 205 -4.81 12.82 13.99
C ALA A 205 -3.76 11.91 13.36
N GLY A 206 -2.73 11.56 14.08
CA GLY A 206 -1.65 10.70 13.58
C GLY A 206 -0.36 10.95 14.34
N VAL A 207 0.74 10.98 13.62
CA VAL A 207 2.07 11.03 14.26
C VAL A 207 2.50 12.42 14.73
N GLY A 208 1.86 13.50 14.30
CA GLY A 208 2.21 14.88 14.64
C GLY A 208 3.49 15.38 13.98
N THR A 209 3.73 16.70 14.07
CA THR A 209 4.87 17.40 13.41
C THR A 209 6.19 17.24 14.16
N GLY A 210 7.26 16.97 13.42
CA GLY A 210 8.64 16.94 13.95
C GLY A 210 9.39 15.68 13.57
N CYS A 211 10.26 15.23 14.46
CA CYS A 211 10.95 13.95 14.32
C CYS A 211 11.04 13.15 15.63
N ALA A 212 10.28 13.53 16.66
CA ALA A 212 10.24 12.74 17.88
C ALA A 212 9.55 11.38 17.66
N PRO A 213 9.80 10.40 18.54
CA PRO A 213 9.06 9.15 18.54
C PRO A 213 7.54 9.40 18.66
N ALA A 214 6.75 8.70 17.84
CA ALA A 214 5.30 8.82 17.78
C ALA A 214 4.66 7.46 17.45
N SER A 215 3.37 7.42 17.23
CA SER A 215 2.67 6.22 16.78
C SER A 215 1.49 6.60 15.89
N GLY A 216 1.53 6.16 14.64
CA GLY A 216 0.46 6.27 13.66
C GLY A 216 -0.67 5.25 13.83
N ALA A 217 -0.68 4.48 14.91
CA ALA A 217 -1.75 3.51 15.15
C ALA A 217 -3.10 4.22 15.30
N ARG A 218 -4.15 3.61 14.72
CA ARG A 218 -5.57 4.03 14.80
C ARG A 218 -6.04 5.06 13.78
N VAL A 219 -5.20 5.53 12.87
CA VAL A 219 -5.68 6.26 11.71
C VAL A 219 -6.31 5.28 10.71
N THR A 220 -7.50 5.60 10.23
CA THR A 220 -8.32 4.70 9.40
C THR A 220 -8.76 5.31 8.09
N THR A 221 -8.30 6.51 7.77
CA THR A 221 -8.51 7.18 6.49
C THR A 221 -7.18 7.45 5.82
N GLY A 222 -7.14 7.57 4.52
CA GLY A 222 -5.91 7.79 3.78
C GLY A 222 -6.02 7.49 2.30
N ILE A 223 -4.99 6.88 1.73
CA ILE A 223 -4.86 6.58 0.32
C ILE A 223 -5.03 5.07 0.11
N GLU A 224 -6.03 4.70 -0.64
CA GLU A 224 -6.37 3.31 -0.89
C GLU A 224 -6.23 2.95 -2.37
N TRP A 225 -5.61 1.80 -2.61
CA TRP A 225 -5.30 1.29 -3.94
C TRP A 225 -5.91 -0.10 -4.15
N ALA A 226 -6.42 -0.34 -5.36
CA ALA A 226 -6.62 -1.69 -5.87
C ALA A 226 -5.75 -1.87 -7.12
N ILE A 227 -4.72 -2.70 -7.00
CA ILE A 227 -3.71 -2.90 -8.03
C ILE A 227 -3.84 -4.33 -8.56
N PRO A 228 -4.35 -4.54 -9.79
CA PRO A 228 -4.34 -5.87 -10.38
C PRO A 228 -2.94 -6.46 -10.40
N LEU A 229 -2.78 -7.73 -10.00
CA LEU A 229 -1.46 -8.39 -9.97
C LEU A 229 -0.78 -8.38 -11.33
N ALA A 230 -1.55 -8.29 -12.43
CA ALA A 230 -1.01 -8.13 -13.77
C ALA A 230 -0.19 -6.85 -13.95
N ALA A 231 -0.49 -5.79 -13.18
CA ALA A 231 0.28 -4.54 -13.19
C ALA A 231 1.66 -4.68 -12.52
N ILE A 232 1.84 -5.72 -11.73
CA ILE A 232 3.08 -5.97 -10.97
C ILE A 232 3.67 -7.35 -11.28
N GLY A 233 3.53 -7.81 -12.53
CA GLY A 233 4.16 -9.01 -13.04
C GLY A 233 3.54 -10.35 -12.58
N ASN A 234 2.33 -10.37 -12.02
CA ASN A 234 1.62 -11.56 -11.53
C ASN A 234 2.43 -12.38 -10.52
N PRO A 235 2.89 -11.83 -9.41
CA PRO A 235 3.65 -12.57 -8.42
C PRO A 235 2.83 -13.75 -7.87
N THR A 236 3.48 -14.92 -7.78
CA THR A 236 2.89 -16.15 -7.21
C THR A 236 3.37 -16.43 -5.79
N GLY A 237 4.42 -15.77 -5.35
CA GLY A 237 4.99 -15.81 -4.00
C GLY A 237 4.81 -14.50 -3.26
N CYS A 238 5.37 -14.41 -2.06
CA CYS A 238 5.42 -13.15 -1.34
C CYS A 238 6.27 -12.13 -2.11
N PHE A 239 5.84 -10.90 -2.08
CA PHE A 239 6.53 -9.75 -2.65
C PHE A 239 6.63 -8.64 -1.60
N ARG A 240 7.34 -7.56 -1.90
CA ARG A 240 7.63 -6.49 -0.93
C ARG A 240 7.09 -5.16 -1.41
N VAL A 241 6.70 -4.33 -0.46
CA VAL A 241 6.17 -2.98 -0.70
C VAL A 241 6.87 -2.00 0.24
N CYS A 242 7.36 -0.90 -0.31
CA CYS A 242 7.82 0.28 0.42
C CYS A 242 6.98 1.47 -0.01
N ALA A 243 6.55 2.29 0.93
CA ALA A 243 5.88 3.56 0.64
C ALA A 243 6.63 4.69 1.33
N LEU A 244 6.74 5.83 0.66
CA LEU A 244 7.34 7.02 1.23
C LEU A 244 6.69 8.29 0.68
N VAL A 245 6.91 9.41 1.37
CA VAL A 245 6.47 10.74 0.94
C VAL A 245 7.68 11.59 0.60
N ASN A 246 7.63 12.24 -0.56
CA ASN A 246 8.59 13.23 -0.97
C ASN A 246 7.93 14.57 -1.30
N ASP A 247 8.72 15.62 -1.36
CA ASP A 247 8.34 16.90 -1.92
C ASP A 247 8.08 16.78 -3.43
N VAL A 248 7.05 17.45 -3.92
CA VAL A 248 6.64 17.43 -5.34
C VAL A 248 7.76 17.88 -6.29
N ASP A 249 8.63 18.76 -5.83
CA ASP A 249 9.79 19.21 -6.59
C ASP A 249 10.98 18.23 -6.49
N THR A 250 10.81 17.14 -5.71
CA THR A 250 11.77 16.04 -5.51
C THR A 250 13.12 16.46 -4.90
N TYR A 251 13.14 17.57 -4.17
CA TYR A 251 14.34 18.03 -3.48
C TYR A 251 14.56 17.36 -2.13
N GLU A 252 13.51 16.82 -1.53
CA GLU A 252 13.57 16.25 -0.21
C GLU A 252 12.66 15.03 -0.05
N ILE A 253 13.24 13.93 0.43
CA ILE A 253 12.49 12.79 0.93
C ILE A 253 12.28 13.02 2.43
N GLY A 254 11.01 12.97 2.84
CA GLY A 254 10.64 13.08 4.24
C GLY A 254 11.03 11.85 5.06
N ASN A 255 10.66 11.88 6.33
CA ASN A 255 10.85 10.75 7.21
C ASN A 255 9.63 9.81 7.28
N GLN A 256 8.65 10.04 6.41
CA GLN A 256 7.45 9.23 6.32
C GLN A 256 7.68 8.07 5.36
N VAL A 257 8.22 6.97 5.91
CA VAL A 257 8.52 5.72 5.19
C VAL A 257 7.80 4.57 5.88
N LEU A 258 7.17 3.69 5.10
CA LEU A 258 6.55 2.43 5.56
C LEU A 258 7.06 1.23 4.72
N GLY A 259 7.83 0.17 5.26
CA GLY A 259 8.19 -0.03 6.71
C GLY A 259 8.93 1.14 7.35
N PRO A 260 8.66 1.33 8.62
CA PRO A 260 9.02 2.57 9.27
C PRO A 260 10.54 2.70 9.52
N LEU A 261 10.99 3.94 9.47
CA LEU A 261 12.32 4.32 9.94
C LEU A 261 12.41 4.18 11.48
N PRO A 262 13.62 4.07 12.04
CA PRO A 262 13.78 4.10 13.48
C PRO A 262 13.13 5.33 14.12
N PRO A 263 12.50 5.20 15.30
CA PRO A 263 11.89 6.33 16.02
C PRO A 263 12.88 7.48 16.22
N GLY A 264 12.44 8.70 15.91
CA GLY A 264 13.27 9.89 16.05
C GLY A 264 14.09 10.24 14.80
N THR A 265 13.88 9.54 13.67
CA THR A 265 14.51 9.91 12.41
C THR A 265 13.85 11.18 11.86
N CYS A 266 14.66 12.19 11.50
CA CYS A 266 14.22 13.41 10.84
C CYS A 266 14.19 13.23 9.32
N ALA A 267 13.85 14.29 8.56
CA ALA A 267 13.84 14.28 7.10
C ALA A 267 15.14 13.69 6.52
N LEU A 268 15.00 12.91 5.46
CA LEU A 268 16.11 12.18 4.88
C LEU A 268 16.95 13.05 3.93
N GLY A 269 16.34 14.07 3.32
CA GLY A 269 17.01 15.01 2.43
C GLY A 269 16.94 14.62 0.95
N ALA A 270 17.87 15.12 0.15
CA ALA A 270 17.85 14.95 -1.30
C ALA A 270 17.99 13.46 -1.70
N PRO A 271 17.21 13.01 -2.70
CA PRO A 271 17.12 11.59 -3.08
C PRO A 271 18.46 10.90 -3.31
N GLU A 272 19.41 11.58 -3.94
CA GLU A 272 20.74 11.04 -4.22
C GLU A 272 21.60 10.81 -2.95
N SER A 273 21.19 11.38 -1.84
CA SER A 273 21.85 11.20 -0.53
C SER A 273 21.16 10.17 0.36
N VAL A 274 19.98 9.67 -0.06
CA VAL A 274 19.18 8.77 0.74
C VAL A 274 19.55 7.31 0.48
N HIS A 275 19.99 6.66 1.55
CA HIS A 275 20.35 5.24 1.56
C HIS A 275 19.56 4.55 2.66
N LEU A 276 18.40 3.94 2.32
CA LEU A 276 17.50 3.32 3.30
C LEU A 276 18.20 2.21 4.08
N ALA A 277 19.08 1.43 3.44
CA ALA A 277 19.89 0.40 4.12
C ALA A 277 20.82 0.94 5.23
N SER A 278 21.00 2.25 5.36
CA SER A 278 21.77 2.84 6.46
C SER A 278 20.97 2.96 7.76
N HIS A 279 19.66 2.77 7.69
CA HIS A 279 18.76 2.81 8.84
C HIS A 279 18.52 1.39 9.37
N ALA A 280 18.27 1.27 10.67
CA ALA A 280 17.95 -0.02 11.28
C ALA A 280 16.54 -0.47 10.90
N GLY A 281 16.38 -1.77 10.69
CA GLY A 281 15.12 -2.39 10.28
C GLY A 281 15.07 -2.60 8.76
N ASN A 282 13.90 -2.93 8.25
CA ASN A 282 13.61 -3.01 6.83
C ASN A 282 12.61 -1.91 6.49
N GLN A 283 12.94 -1.06 5.54
CA GLN A 283 12.04 -0.01 5.08
C GLN A 283 11.09 -0.53 4.00
N TYR A 284 10.63 -1.75 4.16
CA TYR A 284 9.59 -2.40 3.36
C TYR A 284 8.80 -3.40 4.20
N VAL A 285 7.64 -3.79 3.70
CA VAL A 285 6.82 -4.88 4.25
C VAL A 285 6.69 -6.01 3.24
N SER A 286 6.41 -7.23 3.72
CA SER A 286 6.13 -8.38 2.86
C SER A 286 4.63 -8.60 2.77
N VAL A 287 4.13 -8.80 1.55
CA VAL A 287 2.74 -9.14 1.24
C VAL A 287 2.74 -10.51 0.56
N CYS A 288 1.93 -11.42 1.09
CA CYS A 288 1.86 -12.80 0.57
C CYS A 288 0.45 -13.10 0.08
N PRO A 289 0.27 -13.57 -1.18
CA PRO A 289 -1.00 -14.11 -1.63
C PRO A 289 -1.43 -15.28 -0.74
N ALA A 290 -2.74 -15.43 -0.52
CA ALA A 290 -3.28 -16.51 0.29
C ALA A 290 -2.78 -17.88 -0.23
N GLY A 291 -2.24 -18.69 0.67
CA GLY A 291 -1.66 -20.01 0.34
C GLY A 291 -0.20 -20.00 -0.12
N SER A 292 0.42 -18.83 -0.29
CA SER A 292 1.85 -18.69 -0.60
C SER A 292 2.74 -18.69 0.66
N GLU A 293 2.16 -18.65 1.85
CA GLU A 293 2.94 -18.77 3.08
C GLU A 293 3.77 -20.06 3.05
N ALA A 294 5.09 -19.93 3.09
CA ALA A 294 5.95 -21.06 3.34
C ALA A 294 5.47 -21.68 4.66
N LYS A 295 5.00 -22.94 4.61
CA LYS A 295 4.66 -23.69 5.84
C LYS A 295 5.93 -23.68 6.67
N THR A 296 6.02 -22.76 7.63
CA THR A 296 7.06 -22.81 8.63
C THR A 296 6.83 -24.13 9.39
N SER A 297 7.55 -25.18 8.97
CA SER A 297 7.60 -26.41 9.72
C SER A 297 8.18 -26.06 11.07
N THR A 298 7.33 -25.98 12.09
CA THR A 298 7.80 -25.79 13.45
C THR A 298 8.74 -26.97 13.78
N TRP A 299 9.80 -26.72 14.52
CA TRP A 299 10.72 -27.77 15.01
C TRP A 299 10.01 -28.99 15.62
N GLY A 300 8.76 -28.81 16.07
CA GLY A 300 7.87 -29.88 16.52
C GLY A 300 7.41 -30.83 15.43
N GLN A 301 7.17 -30.35 14.21
CA GLN A 301 6.75 -31.19 13.07
C GLN A 301 7.93 -31.95 12.47
N LEU A 302 9.14 -31.38 12.46
CA LEU A 302 10.33 -32.09 12.02
C LEU A 302 10.70 -33.28 12.92
N LYS A 303 10.45 -33.22 14.22
CA LYS A 303 10.71 -34.34 15.15
C LYS A 303 9.80 -35.55 14.95
N THR A 304 8.64 -35.39 14.34
CA THR A 304 7.71 -36.52 14.05
C THR A 304 8.06 -37.27 12.76
N VAL A 305 8.86 -36.70 11.88
CA VAL A 305 9.27 -37.35 10.61
C VAL A 305 10.55 -38.18 10.78
N TYR A 306 11.32 -37.96 11.85
CA TYR A 306 12.60 -38.62 12.12
C TYR A 306 12.58 -39.53 13.39
N ARG A 307 11.42 -40.04 13.77
CA ARG A 307 11.30 -41.09 14.80
C ARG A 307 10.85 -42.43 14.22
#